data_a824e53a2ec5ac1f39ab4367c6cd28e7
#
_entry.id   a824e53a2ec5ac1f39ab4367c6cd28e7
#
_cell.length_a   1.000
_cell.length_b   1.000
_cell.length_c   1.000
_cell.angle_alpha   90.00
_cell.angle_beta   90.00
_cell.angle_gamma   90.00
#
_symmetry.space_group_name_H-M   'P 1'
#
loop_
_entity.id
_entity.type
_entity.pdbx_description
1 polymer ?
#
loop_
_entity_poly.entity_id
_entity_poly.type
_entity_poly.pdbx_seq_one_letter_code
_entity_poly.pdbx_strand_id
1 'polypeptide(L)'
;MKKILSVAIAVLIFHSLSAQQTRYYNAADLNVIGKAIPTSKDFTRIDTSAYRFNDKVIDEFACHSTGLAVLFATDSPFIKARWQTSPANASENMTAIAQKGLDL
;
A
#
# COMPACT_ATOMS: atom_id res chain seq x y z
N MET A 1 39.64 35.00 7.33
CA MET A 1 39.57 33.64 6.77
C MET A 1 38.82 32.65 7.66
N LYS A 2 39.11 32.52 8.96
CA LYS A 2 38.40 31.57 9.83
C LYS A 2 36.87 31.78 9.93
N LYS A 3 36.39 33.07 9.97
CA LYS A 3 34.96 33.38 10.02
C LYS A 3 34.23 33.06 8.72
N ILE A 4 34.86 33.20 7.57
CA ILE A 4 34.31 32.88 6.26
C ILE A 4 34.17 31.36 6.10
N LEU A 5 35.17 30.62 6.57
CA LEU A 5 35.14 29.15 6.56
C LEU A 5 34.02 28.59 7.45
N SER A 6 33.80 29.19 8.64
CA SER A 6 32.69 28.78 9.52
C SER A 6 31.31 29.01 8.92
N VAL A 7 31.12 30.12 8.21
CA VAL A 7 29.85 30.41 7.50
C VAL A 7 29.64 29.46 6.35
N ALA A 8 30.69 29.15 5.57
CA ALA A 8 30.57 28.19 4.47
C ALA A 8 30.21 26.77 4.94
N ILE A 9 30.80 26.31 6.07
CA ILE A 9 30.47 25.03 6.67
C ILE A 9 29.02 25.03 7.20
N ALA A 10 28.55 26.08 7.83
CA ALA A 10 27.17 26.21 8.30
C ALA A 10 26.16 26.15 7.16
N VAL A 11 26.41 26.81 6.03
CA VAL A 11 25.56 26.77 4.84
C VAL A 11 25.52 25.36 4.23
N LEU A 12 26.65 24.66 4.18
CA LEU A 12 26.69 23.26 3.69
C LEU A 12 25.88 22.30 4.57
N ILE A 13 25.90 22.47 5.88
CA ILE A 13 25.12 21.67 6.83
C ILE A 13 23.60 21.92 6.65
N PHE A 14 23.19 23.16 6.40
CA PHE A 14 21.79 23.48 6.15
C PHE A 14 21.23 22.83 4.88
N HIS A 15 22.00 22.65 3.84
CA HIS A 15 21.58 21.96 2.62
C HIS A 15 21.42 20.44 2.81
N SER A 16 22.10 19.83 3.78
CA SER A 16 22.01 18.39 4.06
C SER A 16 20.76 18.02 4.88
N LEU A 17 20.05 18.97 5.44
CA LEU A 17 18.87 18.79 6.29
C LEU A 17 17.55 18.81 5.51
N SER A 18 17.57 18.62 4.19
CA SER A 18 16.36 18.35 3.42
C SER A 18 15.82 16.99 3.86
N ALA A 19 15.05 17.00 4.94
CA ALA A 19 14.34 15.81 5.40
C ALA A 19 13.46 15.31 4.25
N GLN A 20 13.71 14.10 3.78
CA GLN A 20 12.88 13.47 2.76
C GLN A 20 11.46 13.33 3.31
N GLN A 21 10.59 14.21 2.86
CA GLN A 21 9.20 14.20 3.28
C GLN A 21 8.49 13.03 2.63
N THR A 22 8.08 12.04 3.45
CA THR A 22 7.28 10.92 2.97
C THR A 22 5.88 11.42 2.61
N ARG A 23 5.48 11.24 1.36
CA ARG A 23 4.13 11.53 0.88
C ARG A 23 3.37 10.22 0.71
N TYR A 24 2.15 10.16 1.25
CA TYR A 24 1.25 9.04 1.10
C TYR A 24 0.19 9.35 0.07
N TYR A 25 -0.09 8.37 -0.77
CA TYR A 25 -1.18 8.37 -1.75
C TYR A 25 -2.16 7.28 -1.37
N ASN A 26 -3.45 7.55 -1.58
CA ASN A 26 -4.44 6.49 -1.40
C ASN A 26 -4.32 5.51 -2.57
N ALA A 27 -4.10 4.25 -2.25
CA ALA A 27 -3.92 3.21 -3.26
C ALA A 27 -5.19 3.01 -4.14
N ALA A 28 -6.38 3.32 -3.61
CA ALA A 28 -7.62 3.25 -4.39
C ALA A 28 -7.70 4.31 -5.52
N ASP A 29 -6.91 5.37 -5.44
CA ASP A 29 -6.84 6.43 -6.46
C ASP A 29 -5.78 6.14 -7.53
N LEU A 30 -5.00 5.06 -7.35
CA LEU A 30 -4.01 4.58 -8.30
C LEU A 30 -4.61 3.51 -9.23
N ASN A 31 -3.80 3.00 -10.14
CA ASN A 31 -4.24 1.96 -11.07
C ASN A 31 -4.30 0.59 -10.37
N VAL A 32 -5.47 0.20 -9.90
CA VAL A 32 -5.72 -1.10 -9.26
C VAL A 32 -6.18 -2.10 -10.32
N ILE A 33 -5.45 -3.21 -10.44
CA ILE A 33 -5.76 -4.32 -11.35
C ILE A 33 -6.14 -5.59 -10.59
N GLY A 34 -6.71 -6.56 -11.29
CA GLY A 34 -7.13 -7.85 -10.72
C GLY A 34 -8.56 -7.86 -10.17
N LYS A 35 -9.29 -6.75 -10.27
CA LYS A 35 -10.71 -6.67 -9.91
C LYS A 35 -11.60 -7.21 -11.02
N ALA A 36 -12.66 -7.91 -10.66
CA ALA A 36 -13.71 -8.30 -11.62
C ALA A 36 -14.54 -7.10 -12.11
N ILE A 37 -14.72 -6.10 -11.23
CA ILE A 37 -15.39 -4.83 -11.55
C ILE A 37 -14.41 -3.69 -11.26
N PRO A 38 -13.86 -3.03 -12.29
CA PRO A 38 -12.84 -1.98 -12.09
C PRO A 38 -13.34 -0.75 -11.33
N THR A 39 -14.64 -0.48 -11.36
CA THR A 39 -15.24 0.71 -10.74
C THR A 39 -15.44 0.62 -9.24
N SER A 40 -15.35 -0.58 -8.66
CA SER A 40 -15.46 -0.72 -7.20
C SER A 40 -14.22 -0.12 -6.52
N LYS A 41 -14.41 0.68 -5.48
CA LYS A 41 -13.33 1.34 -4.75
C LYS A 41 -12.69 0.46 -3.68
N ASP A 42 -13.35 -0.61 -3.28
CA ASP A 42 -12.86 -1.53 -2.26
C ASP A 42 -11.74 -2.41 -2.80
N PHE A 43 -10.89 -2.89 -1.92
CA PHE A 43 -9.86 -3.87 -2.26
C PHE A 43 -10.40 -5.31 -2.21
N THR A 44 -11.62 -5.51 -2.68
CA THR A 44 -12.24 -6.81 -2.89
C THR A 44 -12.04 -7.25 -4.34
N ARG A 45 -11.76 -8.53 -4.57
CA ARG A 45 -11.60 -9.08 -5.91
C ARG A 45 -12.92 -9.10 -6.68
N ILE A 46 -13.99 -9.53 -6.01
CA ILE A 46 -15.35 -9.56 -6.53
C ILE A 46 -16.23 -8.77 -5.58
N ASP A 47 -17.00 -7.85 -6.14
CA ASP A 47 -18.00 -7.11 -5.37
C ASP A 47 -19.25 -7.98 -5.20
N THR A 48 -19.43 -8.53 -4.00
CA THR A 48 -20.58 -9.38 -3.67
C THR A 48 -21.90 -8.62 -3.53
N SER A 49 -21.87 -7.28 -3.56
CA SER A 49 -23.09 -6.49 -3.71
C SER A 49 -23.68 -6.59 -5.12
N ALA A 50 -22.81 -6.71 -6.13
CA ALA A 50 -23.19 -6.87 -7.53
C ALA A 50 -23.35 -8.34 -7.93
N TYR A 51 -22.54 -9.24 -7.34
CA TYR A 51 -22.55 -10.67 -7.60
C TYR A 51 -22.69 -11.44 -6.29
N ARG A 52 -23.84 -12.02 -6.07
CA ARG A 52 -24.07 -12.93 -4.94
C ARG A 52 -23.94 -14.37 -5.37
N PHE A 53 -23.13 -15.09 -4.65
CA PHE A 53 -23.08 -16.54 -4.72
C PHE A 53 -24.14 -17.10 -3.72
N ASN A 54 -24.72 -18.25 -4.04
CA ASN A 54 -25.71 -18.87 -3.14
C ASN A 54 -25.06 -19.58 -1.93
N ASP A 55 -23.78 -19.33 -1.68
CA ASP A 55 -23.00 -19.93 -0.62
C ASP A 55 -22.19 -18.85 0.10
N LYS A 56 -22.36 -18.76 1.42
CA LYS A 56 -21.67 -17.76 2.25
C LYS A 56 -20.15 -17.90 2.25
N VAL A 57 -19.64 -19.13 2.15
CA VAL A 57 -18.21 -19.40 2.13
C VAL A 57 -17.59 -18.88 0.83
N ILE A 58 -18.31 -19.06 -0.27
CA ILE A 58 -17.88 -18.53 -1.57
C ILE A 58 -17.95 -17.00 -1.57
N ASP A 59 -18.98 -16.38 -1.01
CA ASP A 59 -19.07 -14.93 -0.86
C ASP A 59 -17.89 -14.37 -0.05
N GLU A 60 -17.52 -15.04 1.04
CA GLU A 60 -16.38 -14.64 1.87
C GLU A 60 -15.07 -14.71 1.07
N PHE A 61 -14.79 -15.81 0.39
CA PHE A 61 -13.57 -15.93 -0.42
C PHE A 61 -13.55 -14.99 -1.62
N ALA A 62 -14.69 -14.64 -2.19
CA ALA A 62 -14.82 -13.69 -3.28
C ALA A 62 -14.36 -12.28 -2.86
N CYS A 63 -14.54 -11.92 -1.59
CA CYS A 63 -14.12 -10.64 -1.02
C CYS A 63 -12.61 -10.53 -0.75
N HIS A 64 -11.87 -11.63 -0.79
CA HIS A 64 -10.44 -11.58 -0.53
C HIS A 64 -9.70 -10.79 -1.61
N SER A 65 -8.67 -10.05 -1.21
CA SER A 65 -7.86 -9.20 -2.09
C SER A 65 -6.77 -9.96 -2.86
N THR A 66 -6.72 -11.27 -2.76
CA THR A 66 -5.73 -12.10 -3.44
C THR A 66 -5.74 -11.86 -4.95
N GLY A 67 -4.59 -11.56 -5.53
CA GLY A 67 -4.45 -11.25 -6.95
C GLY A 67 -4.75 -9.81 -7.33
N LEU A 68 -5.09 -8.94 -6.38
CA LEU A 68 -5.12 -7.51 -6.61
C LEU A 68 -3.71 -6.93 -6.61
N ALA A 69 -3.42 -6.03 -7.52
CA ALA A 69 -2.19 -5.27 -7.53
C ALA A 69 -2.45 -3.79 -7.79
N VAL A 70 -1.62 -2.95 -7.20
CA VAL A 70 -1.61 -1.50 -7.43
C VAL A 70 -0.40 -1.18 -8.28
N LEU A 71 -0.64 -0.63 -9.47
CA LEU A 71 0.41 -0.25 -10.40
C LEU A 71 0.70 1.24 -10.27
N PHE A 72 1.96 1.57 -10.07
CA PHE A 72 2.46 2.94 -10.04
C PHE A 72 3.92 3.00 -10.49
N ALA A 73 4.38 4.18 -10.82
CA ALA A 73 5.78 4.46 -11.09
C ALA A 73 6.30 5.52 -10.10
N THR A 74 7.52 5.38 -9.66
CA THR A 74 8.17 6.33 -8.75
C THR A 74 9.67 6.40 -9.00
N ASP A 75 10.25 7.55 -8.74
CA ASP A 75 11.69 7.80 -8.68
C ASP A 75 12.21 7.82 -7.24
N SER A 76 11.35 7.53 -6.27
CA SER A 76 11.71 7.49 -4.85
C SER A 76 12.66 6.32 -4.55
N PRO A 77 13.73 6.54 -3.77
CA PRO A 77 14.66 5.47 -3.39
C PRO A 77 14.05 4.47 -2.39
N PHE A 78 12.87 4.74 -1.87
CA PHE A 78 12.16 3.83 -0.97
C PHE A 78 10.64 3.98 -1.12
N ILE A 79 9.94 2.90 -0.82
CA ILE A 79 8.49 2.82 -0.79
C ILE A 79 8.05 2.44 0.62
N LYS A 80 7.03 3.11 1.13
CA LYS A 80 6.38 2.78 2.40
C LYS A 80 4.93 2.45 2.12
N ALA A 81 4.46 1.32 2.62
CA ALA A 81 3.06 0.93 2.55
C ALA A 81 2.42 0.96 3.93
N ARG A 82 1.16 1.36 3.98
CA ARG A 82 0.29 1.25 5.15
C ARG A 82 -1.01 0.61 4.70
N TRP A 83 -1.37 -0.48 5.33
CA TRP A 83 -2.62 -1.18 5.01
C TRP A 83 -3.31 -1.65 6.28
N GLN A 84 -4.59 -1.94 6.15
CA GLN A 84 -5.42 -2.50 7.22
C GLN A 84 -6.08 -3.76 6.69
N THR A 85 -6.11 -4.78 7.53
CA THR A 85 -6.78 -6.05 7.23
C THR A 85 -7.93 -6.28 8.22
N SER A 86 -8.74 -7.30 7.96
CA SER A 86 -9.76 -7.71 8.92
C SER A 86 -9.13 -8.11 10.26
N PRO A 87 -9.83 -7.93 11.39
CA PRO A 87 -9.33 -8.32 12.71
C PRO A 87 -9.31 -9.82 12.92
N ALA A 88 -9.92 -10.61 12.03
CA ALA A 88 -9.96 -12.07 12.14
C ALA A 88 -8.56 -12.68 12.23
N ASN A 89 -8.40 -13.72 13.02
CA ASN A 89 -7.15 -14.46 13.11
C ASN A 89 -6.80 -15.11 11.76
N ALA A 90 -5.51 -15.30 11.53
CA ALA A 90 -5.07 -16.10 10.39
C ALA A 90 -5.56 -17.55 10.55
N SER A 91 -5.83 -18.20 9.42
CA SER A 91 -6.20 -19.62 9.40
C SER A 91 -5.06 -20.48 9.98
N GLU A 92 -5.40 -21.56 10.65
CA GLU A 92 -4.42 -22.44 11.32
C GLU A 92 -3.35 -23.00 10.37
N ASN A 93 -3.70 -23.14 9.11
CA ASN A 93 -2.82 -23.68 8.05
C ASN A 93 -2.02 -22.62 7.29
N MET A 94 -2.12 -21.35 7.69
CA MET A 94 -1.44 -20.23 7.02
C MET A 94 -0.79 -19.30 8.02
N THR A 95 0.38 -18.77 7.68
CA THR A 95 0.99 -17.71 8.48
C THR A 95 0.24 -16.39 8.31
N ALA A 96 0.28 -15.54 9.32
CA ALA A 96 -0.35 -14.22 9.24
C ALA A 96 0.21 -13.37 8.09
N ILE A 97 1.49 -13.50 7.76
CA ILE A 97 2.13 -12.81 6.62
C ILE A 97 1.55 -13.33 5.30
N ALA A 98 1.40 -14.64 5.14
CA ALA A 98 0.86 -15.23 3.92
C ALA A 98 -0.61 -14.84 3.68
N GLN A 99 -1.38 -14.64 4.75
CA GLN A 99 -2.80 -14.32 4.64
C GLN A 99 -3.07 -12.80 4.61
N LYS A 100 -2.26 -12.00 5.30
CA LYS A 100 -2.52 -10.57 5.53
C LYS A 100 -1.34 -9.67 5.12
N GLY A 101 -0.31 -10.24 4.56
CA GLY A 101 0.87 -9.52 4.09
C GLY A 101 0.62 -8.76 2.79
N LEU A 102 1.60 -7.98 2.41
CA LEU A 102 1.68 -7.24 1.17
C LEU A 102 3.01 -7.59 0.50
N ASP A 103 2.97 -7.90 -0.78
CA ASP A 103 4.16 -8.15 -1.60
C ASP A 103 4.49 -6.92 -2.46
N LEU A 104 5.78 -6.68 -2.66
CA LEU A 104 6.32 -5.60 -3.49
C LEU A 104 7.13 -6.18 -4.65
#